data_63ad3e3ca7a4059e2088ca41b8304d15
#
_entry.id   63ad3e3ca7a4059e2088ca41b8304d15
#
_cell.length_a   1.000
_cell.length_b   1.000
_cell.length_c   1.000
_cell.angle_alpha   90.00
_cell.angle_beta   90.00
_cell.angle_gamma   90.00
#
_symmetry.space_group_name_H-M   'P 1'
#
loop_
_entity.id
_entity.type
_entity.pdbx_description
1 polymer ?
#
loop_
_entity_poly.entity_id
_entity_poly.type
_entity_poly.pdbx_seq_one_letter_code
_entity_poly.pdbx_strand_id
1 'polypeptide(L)'
;MKAIWKEVVIAESEDTVMVEGNHYFPEESLNRAYVTFSNHKTMCAWKGQASYYSLIVAGEMNPDAAWYYADPKPEAASACSNRWRALF
;
A
#
# COMPACT_ATOMS: atom_id res chain seq x y z
N MET A 1 2.87 -2.79 -14.07
CA MET A 1 1.86 -2.06 -13.26
C MET A 1 2.54 -0.92 -12.53
N LYS A 2 1.99 0.26 -12.63
CA LYS A 2 2.51 1.47 -11.96
C LYS A 2 1.44 2.08 -11.06
N ALA A 3 1.86 2.62 -9.92
CA ALA A 3 1.03 3.46 -9.07
C ALA A 3 1.53 4.91 -9.24
N ILE A 4 0.67 5.79 -9.72
CA ILE A 4 1.04 7.15 -10.10
C ILE A 4 0.14 8.13 -9.37
N TRP A 5 0.75 9.20 -8.79
CA TRP A 5 0.03 10.30 -8.21
C TRP A 5 0.74 11.62 -8.54
N LYS A 6 -0.01 12.61 -8.99
CA LYS A 6 0.51 13.93 -9.43
C LYS A 6 1.65 13.78 -10.44
N GLU A 7 1.45 12.88 -11.42
CA GLU A 7 2.42 12.61 -12.49
C GLU A 7 3.75 12.03 -11.99
N VAL A 8 3.81 11.59 -10.73
CA VAL A 8 4.98 10.95 -10.15
C VAL A 8 4.72 9.46 -9.97
N VAL A 9 5.65 8.63 -10.41
CA VAL A 9 5.58 7.18 -10.19
C VAL A 9 5.95 6.90 -8.74
N ILE A 10 4.96 6.50 -7.95
CA ILE A 10 5.15 6.14 -6.55
C ILE A 10 5.68 4.71 -6.42
N ALA A 11 5.27 3.84 -7.32
CA ALA A 11 5.77 2.47 -7.37
C ALA A 11 5.60 1.90 -8.77
N GLU A 12 6.46 0.95 -9.11
CA GLU A 12 6.37 0.20 -10.36
C GLU A 12 6.84 -1.23 -10.12
N SER A 13 6.04 -2.21 -10.51
CA SER A 13 6.39 -3.62 -10.42
C SER A 13 5.52 -4.43 -11.35
N GLU A 14 6.08 -5.51 -11.91
CA GLU A 14 5.30 -6.52 -12.62
C GLU A 14 4.89 -7.66 -11.68
N ASP A 15 5.41 -7.67 -10.46
CA ASP A 15 5.12 -8.69 -9.46
C ASP A 15 4.01 -8.25 -8.51
N THR A 16 2.85 -7.89 -9.07
CA THR A 16 1.67 -7.58 -8.27
C THR A 16 0.79 -8.81 -8.10
N VAL A 17 0.08 -8.86 -6.96
CA VAL A 17 -0.89 -9.91 -6.67
C VAL A 17 -2.27 -9.29 -6.62
N MET A 18 -3.23 -9.91 -7.30
CA MET A 18 -4.62 -9.46 -7.29
C MET A 18 -5.35 -10.06 -6.09
N VAL A 19 -5.92 -9.19 -5.24
CA VAL A 19 -6.73 -9.59 -4.09
C VAL A 19 -8.02 -8.78 -4.13
N GLU A 20 -9.16 -9.45 -4.25
CA GLU A 20 -10.47 -8.81 -4.29
C GLU A 20 -10.57 -7.71 -5.37
N GLY A 21 -9.97 -7.94 -6.53
CA GLY A 21 -9.97 -6.99 -7.62
C GLY A 21 -8.97 -5.85 -7.50
N ASN A 22 -8.11 -5.87 -6.49
CA ASN A 22 -7.12 -4.82 -6.22
C ASN A 22 -5.70 -5.37 -6.36
N HIS A 23 -4.81 -4.59 -6.96
CA HIS A 23 -3.40 -4.95 -7.07
C HIS A 23 -2.66 -4.64 -5.78
N TYR A 24 -1.94 -5.64 -5.27
CA TYR A 24 -1.03 -5.49 -4.14
C TYR A 24 0.40 -5.54 -4.67
N PHE A 25 1.16 -4.50 -4.38
CA PHE A 25 2.54 -4.32 -4.84
C PHE A 25 3.52 -4.86 -3.81
N PRO A 26 4.70 -5.37 -4.24
CA PRO A 26 5.77 -5.69 -3.29
C PRO A 26 6.19 -4.44 -2.52
N GLU A 27 6.54 -4.60 -1.23
CA GLU A 27 6.99 -3.47 -0.39
C GLU A 27 8.20 -2.76 -0.99
N GLU A 28 9.14 -3.50 -1.55
CA GLU A 28 10.36 -2.93 -2.12
C GLU A 28 10.11 -2.07 -3.36
N SER A 29 8.93 -2.16 -3.99
CA SER A 29 8.58 -1.34 -5.14
C SER A 29 8.18 0.09 -4.77
N LEU A 30 7.89 0.33 -3.48
CA LEU A 30 7.44 1.62 -2.99
C LEU A 30 8.58 2.62 -2.93
N ASN A 31 8.42 3.78 -3.56
CA ASN A 31 9.41 4.85 -3.48
C ASN A 31 9.25 5.61 -2.16
N ARG A 32 10.12 5.30 -1.19
CA ARG A 32 10.05 5.86 0.16
C ARG A 32 10.25 7.37 0.21
N ALA A 33 10.81 7.98 -0.83
CA ALA A 33 10.99 9.43 -0.88
C ALA A 33 9.67 10.20 -0.87
N TYR A 34 8.57 9.56 -1.28
CA TYR A 34 7.25 10.18 -1.37
C TYR A 34 6.28 9.70 -0.31
N VAL A 35 6.73 8.96 0.70
CA VAL A 35 5.87 8.24 1.63
C VAL A 35 6.21 8.59 3.07
N THR A 36 5.18 8.74 3.89
CA THR A 36 5.31 8.84 5.34
C THR A 36 4.31 7.91 6.03
N PHE A 37 4.61 7.51 7.26
CA PHE A 37 3.70 6.66 8.02
C PHE A 37 2.50 7.46 8.53
N SER A 38 1.35 6.79 8.58
CA SER A 38 0.13 7.32 9.16
C SER A 38 -0.20 6.56 10.45
N ASN A 39 -0.86 7.24 11.40
CA ASN A 39 -1.37 6.60 12.61
C ASN A 39 -2.74 5.93 12.41
N HIS A 40 -3.33 6.10 11.24
CA HIS A 40 -4.64 5.52 10.93
C HIS A 40 -4.57 3.99 10.85
N LYS A 41 -5.55 3.32 11.46
CA LYS A 41 -5.66 1.85 11.45
C LYS A 41 -7.11 1.46 11.17
N THR A 42 -7.30 0.38 10.43
CA THR A 42 -8.62 -0.23 10.25
C THR A 42 -8.50 -1.74 10.42
N MET A 43 -9.63 -2.42 10.57
CA MET A 43 -9.64 -3.86 10.78
C MET A 43 -10.41 -4.55 9.66
N CYS A 44 -9.77 -5.54 9.04
CA CYS A 44 -10.42 -6.44 8.09
C CYS A 44 -10.59 -7.81 8.76
N ALA A 45 -11.79 -8.36 8.71
CA ALA A 45 -12.12 -9.59 9.44
C ALA A 45 -11.23 -10.78 9.05
N TRP A 46 -10.83 -10.88 7.77
CA TRP A 46 -10.02 -12.01 7.33
C TRP A 46 -8.55 -11.69 7.07
N LYS A 47 -8.21 -10.42 6.85
CA LYS A 47 -6.82 -10.00 6.57
C LYS A 47 -6.07 -9.52 7.82
N GLY A 48 -6.78 -8.97 8.80
CA GLY A 48 -6.20 -8.43 10.02
C GLY A 48 -6.22 -6.92 10.06
N GLN A 49 -5.33 -6.31 10.84
CA GLN A 49 -5.25 -4.86 10.96
C GLN A 49 -4.51 -4.25 9.77
N ALA A 50 -5.17 -3.31 9.09
CA ALA A 50 -4.55 -2.50 8.05
C ALA A 50 -3.87 -1.28 8.67
N SER A 51 -2.66 -1.00 8.25
CA SER A 51 -1.90 0.22 8.54
C SER A 51 -1.81 1.04 7.28
N TYR A 52 -1.56 2.34 7.41
CA TYR A 52 -1.63 3.26 6.28
C TYR A 52 -0.35 4.03 6.07
N TYR A 53 -0.07 4.36 4.81
CA TYR A 53 0.92 5.34 4.39
C TYR A 53 0.20 6.57 3.84
N SER A 54 0.77 7.75 4.09
CA SER A 54 0.38 8.97 3.40
C SER A 54 1.43 9.31 2.35
N LEU A 55 1.03 10.01 1.28
CA LEU A 55 1.94 10.47 0.24
C LEU A 55 2.24 11.95 0.42
N ILE A 56 3.48 12.35 0.10
CA ILE A 56 3.90 13.74 0.03
C ILE A 56 4.66 13.93 -1.28
N VAL A 57 4.12 14.77 -2.17
CA VAL A 57 4.74 15.09 -3.45
C VAL A 57 4.69 16.61 -3.63
N ALA A 58 5.83 17.24 -3.86
CA ALA A 58 5.94 18.69 -4.07
C ALA A 58 5.24 19.51 -2.98
N GLY A 59 5.33 19.09 -1.73
CA GLY A 59 4.72 19.76 -0.58
C GLY A 59 3.22 19.48 -0.40
N GLU A 60 2.61 18.70 -1.26
CA GLU A 60 1.20 18.30 -1.12
C GLU A 60 1.07 16.92 -0.52
N MET A 61 0.18 16.79 0.46
CA MET A 61 -0.06 15.53 1.14
C MET A 61 -1.36 14.88 0.64
N ASN A 62 -1.30 13.56 0.40
CA ASN A 62 -2.47 12.72 0.21
C ASN A 62 -2.54 11.78 1.42
N PRO A 63 -3.36 12.13 2.44
CA PRO A 63 -3.39 11.35 3.68
C PRO A 63 -4.03 9.99 3.47
N ASP A 64 -3.46 8.96 4.13
CA ASP A 64 -3.97 7.58 4.13
C ASP A 64 -4.19 7.05 2.70
N ALA A 65 -3.21 7.31 1.83
CA ALA A 65 -3.33 7.03 0.39
C ALA A 65 -2.98 5.59 0.02
N ALA A 66 -2.42 4.83 0.94
CA ALA A 66 -2.06 3.43 0.71
C ALA A 66 -2.20 2.65 2.01
N TRP A 67 -2.50 1.36 1.91
CA TRP A 67 -2.54 0.51 3.09
C TRP A 67 -1.66 -0.72 2.93
N TYR A 68 -1.32 -1.32 4.07
CA TYR A 68 -0.58 -2.56 4.14
C TYR A 68 -0.98 -3.33 5.38
N TYR A 69 -0.73 -4.63 5.38
CA TYR A 69 -0.98 -5.49 6.53
C TYR A 69 0.37 -5.91 7.09
N ALA A 70 0.80 -5.27 8.20
CA ALA A 70 2.09 -5.57 8.81
C ALA A 70 2.16 -7.00 9.36
N ASP A 71 1.01 -7.50 9.84
CA ASP A 71 0.89 -8.84 10.40
C ASP A 71 -0.45 -9.45 9.92
N PRO A 72 -0.55 -9.85 8.64
CA PRO A 72 -1.80 -10.38 8.11
C PRO A 72 -2.15 -11.72 8.77
N LYS A 73 -3.45 -11.97 8.89
CA LYS A 73 -3.92 -13.27 9.39
C LYS A 73 -3.46 -14.40 8.46
N PRO A 74 -3.29 -15.63 8.99
CA PRO A 74 -2.79 -16.74 8.17
C PRO A 74 -3.54 -16.96 6.86
N GLU A 75 -4.84 -16.71 6.83
CA GLU A 75 -5.66 -16.88 5.63
C GLU A 75 -5.26 -15.94 4.50
N ALA A 76 -4.67 -14.79 4.83
CA ALA A 76 -4.31 -13.77 3.85
C ALA A 76 -2.79 -13.60 3.70
N ALA A 77 -1.98 -14.26 4.51
CA ALA A 77 -0.55 -14.02 4.57
C ALA A 77 0.17 -14.24 3.23
N SER A 78 -0.22 -15.27 2.48
CA SER A 78 0.41 -15.57 1.20
C SER A 78 0.21 -14.47 0.15
N ALA A 79 -0.88 -13.70 0.25
CA ALA A 79 -1.21 -12.65 -0.71
C ALA A 79 -0.79 -11.27 -0.21
N CYS A 80 -0.83 -11.01 1.11
CA CYS A 80 -0.70 -9.68 1.69
C CYS A 80 0.62 -9.44 2.43
N SER A 81 1.39 -10.49 2.79
CA SER A 81 2.67 -10.31 3.47
C SER A 81 3.66 -9.55 2.60
N ASN A 82 4.29 -8.53 3.19
CA ASN A 82 5.29 -7.69 2.52
C ASN A 82 4.75 -7.01 1.25
N ARG A 83 3.45 -6.65 1.26
CA ARG A 83 2.79 -6.00 0.14
C ARG A 83 1.94 -4.83 0.63
N TRP A 84 1.66 -3.90 -0.28
CA TRP A 84 0.84 -2.72 -0.01
C TRP A 84 -0.11 -2.45 -1.19
N ARG A 85 -1.19 -1.69 -0.91
CA ARG A 85 -2.18 -1.33 -1.91
C ARG A 85 -2.29 0.18 -2.03
N ALA A 86 -2.28 0.68 -3.28
CA ALA A 86 -2.54 2.08 -3.59
C ALA A 86 -4.05 2.37 -3.54
N LEU A 87 -4.40 3.52 -2.97
CA LEU A 87 -5.79 4.02 -2.91
C LEU A 87 -5.96 5.25 -3.80
N PHE A 88 -5.01 5.51 -4.67
CA PHE A 88 -4.97 6.68 -5.53
C PHE A 88 -4.86 6.31 -6.99
#